data_ef62faca8cd98e9d9fe63550148463e8
#
_entry.id   ef62faca8cd98e9d9fe63550148463e8
#
_cell.length_a   1.000
_cell.length_b   1.000
_cell.length_c   1.000
_cell.angle_alpha   90.00
_cell.angle_beta   90.00
_cell.angle_gamma   90.00
#
_symmetry.space_group_name_H-M   'P 1'
#
loop_
_entity.id
_entity.type
_entity.pdbx_description
1 polymer ?
#
loop_
_entity_poly.entity_id
_entity_poly.type
_entity_poly.pdbx_seq_one_letter_code
_entity_poly.pdbx_strand_id
1 'polypeptide(L)' 'MSEWTKAPDGTYVGGSEWTKAPDGTYVGGSTWTLAPDGTYVGGAEWTKAPDGTYVGGSNWVRAPDGTYVGVD' A
#
# COMPACT_ATOMS: atom_id res chain seq x y z
N MET A 1 15.37 8.40 1.83
CA MET A 1 13.93 8.26 2.11
C MET A 1 13.50 6.85 1.77
N SER A 2 12.60 6.33 2.57
CA SER A 2 12.14 4.97 2.36
C SER A 2 10.99 4.96 1.35
N GLU A 3 11.00 3.96 0.47
CA GLU A 3 9.88 3.73 -0.44
C GLU A 3 8.85 2.80 0.19
N TRP A 4 9.18 2.24 1.33
CA TRP A 4 8.30 1.35 2.08
C TRP A 4 8.51 1.58 3.55
N THR A 5 7.51 1.19 4.35
CA THR A 5 7.62 1.27 5.80
C THR A 5 6.91 0.06 6.39
N LYS A 6 7.27 -0.32 7.60
CA LYS A 6 6.69 -1.49 8.24
C LYS A 6 5.53 -1.07 9.13
N ALA A 7 4.38 -1.65 8.90
CA ALA A 7 3.19 -1.39 9.72
C ALA A 7 3.25 -2.16 11.03
N PRO A 8 2.42 -1.76 12.01
CA PRO A 8 2.44 -2.42 13.33
C PRO A 8 2.14 -3.90 13.32
N ASP A 9 1.46 -4.39 12.27
CA ASP A 9 1.13 -5.81 12.18
C ASP A 9 2.23 -6.62 11.49
N GLY A 10 3.36 -5.99 11.15
CA GLY A 10 4.47 -6.67 10.52
C GLY A 10 4.46 -6.66 9.00
N THR A 11 3.40 -6.16 8.36
CA THR A 11 3.37 -6.06 6.90
C THR A 11 4.08 -4.79 6.45
N TYR A 12 4.44 -4.77 5.16
CA TYR A 12 5.06 -3.58 4.57
C TYR A 12 4.03 -2.81 3.75
N VAL A 13 4.10 -1.51 3.83
CA VAL A 13 3.23 -0.62 3.07
C VAL A 13 4.10 0.43 2.38
N GLY A 14 3.56 1.10 1.38
CA GLY A 14 4.33 2.08 0.61
C GLY A 14 4.40 3.43 1.29
N GLY A 15 5.49 4.15 0.99
CA GLY A 15 5.68 5.50 1.49
C GLY A 15 6.36 5.54 2.84
N SER A 16 6.31 6.69 3.49
CA SER A 16 7.01 6.91 4.75
C SER A 16 6.14 6.74 5.98
N GLU A 17 4.84 6.49 5.81
CA GLU A 17 3.93 6.33 6.94
C GLU A 17 2.83 5.33 6.57
N TRP A 18 2.10 4.89 7.58
CA TRP A 18 1.00 3.95 7.39
C TRP A 18 -0.26 4.53 8.02
N THR A 19 -1.40 4.02 7.57
CA THR A 19 -2.69 4.35 8.18
C THR A 19 -3.54 3.09 8.20
N LYS A 20 -4.52 3.06 9.09
CA LYS A 20 -5.37 1.88 9.22
C LYS A 20 -6.65 2.08 8.41
N ALA A 21 -6.91 1.13 7.52
CA ALA A 21 -8.12 1.17 6.71
C ALA A 21 -9.33 0.68 7.52
N PRO A 22 -10.56 0.95 7.03
CA PRO A 22 -11.78 0.57 7.77
C PRO A 22 -11.92 -0.92 8.03
N ASP A 23 -11.28 -1.77 7.23
CA ASP A 23 -11.36 -3.22 7.39
C ASP A 23 -10.32 -3.77 8.35
N GLY A 24 -9.52 -2.88 8.98
CA GLY A 24 -8.49 -3.30 9.92
C GLY A 24 -7.13 -3.54 9.34
N THR A 25 -6.97 -3.48 8.02
CA THR A 25 -5.66 -3.64 7.40
C THR A 25 -4.90 -2.32 7.42
N TYR A 26 -3.59 -2.38 7.20
CA TYR A 26 -2.76 -1.19 7.15
C TYR A 26 -2.36 -0.91 5.71
N VAL A 27 -2.39 0.35 5.35
CA VAL A 27 -2.04 0.80 4.00
C VAL A 27 -1.07 1.96 4.11
N GLY A 28 -0.37 2.28 3.03
CA GLY A 28 0.62 3.35 3.04
C GLY A 28 0.00 4.72 2.85
N GLY A 29 0.65 5.73 3.43
CA GLY A 29 0.20 7.11 3.31
C GLY A 29 -0.72 7.53 4.43
N SER A 30 -1.35 8.69 4.25
CA SER A 30 -2.23 9.27 5.29
C SER A 30 -3.71 9.04 5.01
N THR A 31 -4.06 8.51 3.84
CA THR A 31 -5.45 8.22 3.47
C THR A 31 -5.51 6.84 2.83
N TRP A 32 -6.73 6.37 2.60
CA TRP A 32 -6.96 5.08 1.95
C TRP A 32 -8.01 5.25 0.85
N THR A 33 -8.02 4.32 -0.09
CA THR A 33 -9.04 4.27 -1.12
C THR A 33 -9.38 2.81 -1.41
N LEU A 34 -10.55 2.56 -1.97
CA LEU A 34 -10.99 1.20 -2.27
C LEU A 34 -10.59 0.84 -3.69
N ALA A 35 -9.87 -0.26 -3.84
CA ALA A 35 -9.48 -0.75 -5.15
C ALA A 35 -10.62 -1.53 -5.78
N PRO A 36 -10.55 -1.80 -7.11
CA PRO A 36 -11.64 -2.49 -7.80
C PRO A 36 -11.93 -3.90 -7.31
N ASP A 37 -10.97 -4.54 -6.65
CA ASP A 37 -11.14 -5.89 -6.15
C ASP A 37 -11.72 -5.93 -4.73
N GLY A 38 -12.07 -4.76 -4.17
CA GLY A 38 -12.63 -4.69 -2.83
C GLY A 38 -11.62 -4.53 -1.71
N THR A 39 -10.32 -4.50 -2.01
CA THR A 39 -9.31 -4.27 -0.98
C THR A 39 -9.06 -2.77 -0.82
N TYR A 40 -8.48 -2.40 0.32
CA TYR A 40 -8.12 -1.02 0.57
C TYR A 40 -6.63 -0.82 0.28
N VAL A 41 -6.31 0.31 -0.33
CA VAL A 41 -4.93 0.67 -0.65
C VAL A 41 -4.69 2.10 -0.19
N GLY A 42 -3.42 2.49 -0.05
CA GLY A 42 -3.09 3.83 0.43
C GLY A 42 -3.14 4.88 -0.66
N GLY A 43 -3.44 6.11 -0.24
CA GLY A 43 -3.46 7.25 -1.16
C GLY A 43 -4.82 7.47 -1.79
N ALA A 44 -4.85 8.35 -2.77
CA ALA A 44 -6.09 8.74 -3.45
C ALA A 44 -6.37 7.92 -4.70
N GLU A 45 -5.43 7.10 -5.14
CA GLU A 45 -5.58 6.30 -6.36
C GLU A 45 -4.90 4.96 -6.17
N TRP A 46 -5.18 4.06 -7.11
CA TRP A 46 -4.61 2.72 -7.06
C TRP A 46 -3.93 2.40 -8.38
N THR A 47 -3.03 1.42 -8.34
CA THR A 47 -2.42 0.89 -9.55
C THR A 47 -2.25 -0.60 -9.38
N LYS A 48 -2.13 -1.33 -10.49
CA LYS A 48 -2.02 -2.78 -10.44
C LYS A 48 -0.55 -3.17 -10.49
N ALA A 49 -0.13 -3.96 -9.53
CA ALA A 49 1.23 -4.46 -9.47
C ALA A 49 1.41 -5.65 -10.42
N PRO A 50 2.65 -6.03 -10.73
CA PRO A 50 2.91 -7.12 -11.67
C PRO A 50 2.36 -8.48 -11.25
N ASP A 51 2.13 -8.67 -9.96
CA ASP A 51 1.60 -9.94 -9.46
C ASP A 51 0.07 -9.99 -9.46
N GLY A 52 -0.58 -8.94 -9.98
CA GLY A 52 -2.04 -8.89 -10.05
C GLY A 52 -2.72 -8.24 -8.86
N THR A 53 -1.99 -7.88 -7.82
CA THR A 53 -2.58 -7.20 -6.66
C THR A 53 -2.66 -5.70 -6.95
N TYR A 54 -3.50 -5.01 -6.16
CA TYR A 54 -3.61 -3.56 -6.27
C TYR A 54 -2.84 -2.90 -5.14
N VAL A 55 -2.17 -1.81 -5.46
CA VAL A 55 -1.41 -1.03 -4.49
C VAL A 55 -1.79 0.43 -4.64
N GLY A 56 -1.51 1.23 -3.63
CA GLY A 56 -1.86 2.65 -3.66
C GLY A 56 -0.83 3.49 -4.37
N GLY A 57 -1.30 4.63 -4.92
CA GLY A 57 -0.43 5.56 -5.61
C GLY A 57 -0.35 5.29 -7.09
N SER A 58 0.60 5.94 -7.76
CA SER A 58 0.73 5.86 -9.21
C SER A 58 1.79 4.85 -9.65
N ASN A 59 2.57 4.31 -8.73
CA ASN A 59 3.65 3.38 -9.03
C ASN A 59 3.70 2.30 -7.95
N TRP A 60 4.48 1.27 -8.21
CA TRP A 60 4.71 0.20 -7.24
C TRP A 60 6.20 -0.01 -7.05
N VAL A 61 6.56 -0.51 -5.87
CA VAL A 61 7.93 -0.95 -5.59
C VAL A 61 7.84 -2.27 -4.84
N ARG A 62 8.92 -3.03 -4.86
CA ARG A 62 8.95 -4.32 -4.18
C ARG A 62 9.56 -4.14 -2.80
N ALA A 63 8.84 -4.59 -1.79
CA ALA A 63 9.32 -4.54 -0.41
C ALA A 63 10.28 -5.69 -0.13
N PRO A 64 11.03 -5.60 0.96
CA PRO A 64 12.03 -6.64 1.29
C PRO A 64 11.47 -8.04 1.47
N ASP A 65 10.18 -8.16 1.80
CA ASP A 65 9.55 -9.47 1.99
C ASP A 65 9.00 -10.06 0.69
N GLY A 66 9.22 -9.37 -0.44
CA GLY A 66 8.75 -9.85 -1.74
C GLY A 66 7.38 -9.37 -2.16
N THR A 67 6.67 -8.65 -1.30
CA THR A 67 5.36 -8.08 -1.66
C THR A 67 5.55 -6.76 -2.40
N TYR A 68 4.50 -6.33 -3.10
CA TYR A 68 4.51 -5.04 -3.79
C TYR A 68 3.76 -4.02 -2.95
N VAL A 69 4.29 -2.82 -2.88
CA VAL A 69 3.66 -1.72 -2.16
C VAL A 69 3.56 -0.52 -3.10
N GLY A 70 2.63 0.38 -2.83
CA GLY A 70 2.40 1.51 -3.69
C GLY A 70 3.15 2.75 -3.25
N VAL A 71 3.62 3.53 -4.23
CA VAL A 71 4.27 4.80 -3.99
C VAL A 71 3.76 5.81 -5.02
N ASP A 72 3.98 7.06 -4.74
CA ASP A 72 3.60 8.14 -5.69
C ASP A 72 4.67 8.43 -6.73
#